data_93ab43bebc0a3de96616f4cb4351d8bf
#
_entry.id   93ab43bebc0a3de96616f4cb4351d8bf
#
_cell.length_a   1.000
_cell.length_b   1.000
_cell.length_c   1.000
_cell.angle_alpha   90.00
_cell.angle_beta   90.00
_cell.angle_gamma   90.00
#
_symmetry.space_group_name_H-M   'P 1'
#
loop_
_entity.id
_entity.type
_entity.pdbx_description
1 polymer ?
#
loop_
_entity_poly.entity_id
_entity_poly.type
_entity_poly.pdbx_seq_one_letter_code
_entity_poly.pdbx_strand_id
1 'polypeptide(L)'
;MSDDKPTECAASGSETDGPDLSRHALFTDVPADALHALAGVSEIRSVAGGEALVLQGDDADALYFVESGRFRVVVNKVHVVAHIEAGEAVGELAFFAGGKRTADVVATRDSSVLEVSRKAFDEIALRHPELNQAMLKLVSERLAVATSRISSVSTSMPRVIAILPAGDSRLPDGFLSRLASAFAAVARKETPIVAVDQATSEASDGAAYQAWLAEQEAHGAWVLVDGSGSQDWSEQICRNADALVMVGHPGQANSAVNRAEESAMRWIAAPQRTVLLVRDKGSKTISRSSEWIDPREPKLHHHLALDADEDFTKVARFLTGRAV
;
A
#
# COMPACT_ATOMS: atom_id res chain seq x y z
N MET A 1 55.98 -13.50 35.42
CA MET A 1 55.29 -12.29 35.86
C MET A 1 54.86 -11.61 34.56
N SER A 2 53.69 -11.94 34.09
CA SER A 2 53.07 -11.34 32.91
C SER A 2 51.63 -11.04 33.29
N ASP A 3 51.35 -9.74 33.40
CA ASP A 3 50.04 -9.20 33.74
C ASP A 3 49.12 -9.35 32.50
N ASP A 4 48.14 -10.20 32.64
CA ASP A 4 47.07 -10.36 31.68
C ASP A 4 45.89 -9.49 32.16
N LYS A 5 45.62 -8.41 31.44
CA LYS A 5 44.55 -7.48 31.71
C LYS A 5 43.38 -7.84 30.83
N PRO A 6 42.21 -8.17 31.35
CA PRO A 6 41.06 -8.46 30.51
C PRO A 6 40.54 -7.17 29.88
N THR A 7 40.44 -7.18 28.58
CA THR A 7 39.78 -6.17 27.74
C THR A 7 38.28 -6.19 28.02
N GLU A 8 37.77 -5.16 28.66
CA GLU A 8 36.34 -4.90 28.79
C GLU A 8 35.75 -4.66 27.38
N CYS A 9 34.95 -5.60 26.94
CA CYS A 9 34.11 -5.44 25.79
C CYS A 9 32.95 -4.53 26.18
N ALA A 10 33.04 -3.25 25.79
CA ALA A 10 31.95 -2.31 25.92
C ALA A 10 30.77 -2.83 25.11
N ALA A 11 29.75 -3.33 25.80
CA ALA A 11 28.45 -3.56 25.22
C ALA A 11 27.87 -2.20 24.77
N SER A 12 27.93 -1.92 23.49
CA SER A 12 27.14 -0.85 22.88
C SER A 12 25.69 -1.23 23.09
N GLY A 13 25.04 -0.56 24.07
CA GLY A 13 23.61 -0.64 24.25
C GLY A 13 22.93 -0.26 22.93
N SER A 14 22.17 -1.17 22.38
CA SER A 14 21.18 -0.84 21.35
C SER A 14 20.19 0.12 22.02
N GLU A 15 20.30 1.41 21.70
CA GLU A 15 19.18 2.33 21.85
C GLU A 15 18.00 1.65 21.15
N THR A 16 16.97 1.34 21.91
CA THR A 16 15.68 0.88 21.40
C THR A 16 15.15 2.03 20.57
N ASP A 17 15.33 1.88 19.26
CA ASP A 17 14.80 2.81 18.26
C ASP A 17 13.28 2.77 18.38
N GLY A 18 12.72 3.73 19.11
CA GLY A 18 11.27 3.94 19.20
C GLY A 18 10.73 4.35 17.83
N PRO A 19 9.41 4.38 17.68
CA PRO A 19 8.81 4.77 16.40
C PRO A 19 9.32 6.13 15.92
N ASP A 20 9.78 6.18 14.66
CA ASP A 20 10.40 7.38 14.08
C ASP A 20 9.35 8.28 13.42
N LEU A 21 8.78 9.18 14.20
CA LEU A 21 7.82 10.18 13.72
C LEU A 21 8.43 11.22 12.76
N SER A 22 9.75 11.33 12.65
CA SER A 22 10.39 12.29 11.75
C SER A 22 10.13 12.00 10.26
N ARG A 23 9.74 10.78 9.93
CA ARG A 23 9.37 10.36 8.57
C ARG A 23 8.05 10.97 8.09
N HIS A 24 7.22 11.45 9.01
CA HIS A 24 5.96 12.08 8.65
C HIS A 24 6.21 13.53 8.23
N ALA A 25 5.85 13.86 6.99
CA ALA A 25 6.02 15.22 6.43
C ALA A 25 5.39 16.32 7.31
N LEU A 26 4.36 15.94 8.07
CA LEU A 26 3.69 16.77 9.06
C LEU A 26 4.65 17.32 10.12
N PHE A 27 5.65 16.58 10.50
CA PHE A 27 6.56 16.91 11.61
C PHE A 27 7.90 17.51 11.17
N THR A 28 8.04 17.91 9.90
CA THR A 28 9.28 18.47 9.34
C THR A 28 9.79 19.67 10.15
N ASP A 29 8.87 20.49 10.68
CA ASP A 29 9.18 21.73 11.43
C ASP A 29 9.09 21.53 12.96
N VAL A 30 8.89 20.29 13.45
CA VAL A 30 8.75 19.98 14.87
C VAL A 30 10.10 19.59 15.46
N PRO A 31 10.51 20.16 16.61
CA PRO A 31 11.77 19.80 17.29
C PRO A 31 11.84 18.31 17.64
N ALA A 32 13.05 17.74 17.56
CA ALA A 32 13.28 16.31 17.79
C ALA A 32 12.88 15.85 19.19
N ASP A 33 13.06 16.67 20.21
CA ASP A 33 12.65 16.38 21.59
C ASP A 33 11.14 16.26 21.74
N ALA A 34 10.36 17.08 21.02
CA ALA A 34 8.91 16.98 20.95
C ALA A 34 8.46 15.69 20.26
N LEU A 35 9.15 15.31 19.17
CA LEU A 35 8.88 14.04 18.47
C LEU A 35 9.21 12.82 19.31
N HIS A 36 10.34 12.83 20.01
CA HIS A 36 10.70 11.77 20.94
C HIS A 36 9.70 11.65 22.10
N ALA A 37 9.24 12.78 22.65
CA ALA A 37 8.22 12.77 23.68
C ALA A 37 6.90 12.19 23.19
N LEU A 38 6.48 12.53 21.96
CA LEU A 38 5.26 12.01 21.35
C LEU A 38 5.40 10.51 21.02
N ALA A 39 6.52 10.08 20.45
CA ALA A 39 6.82 8.70 20.17
C ALA A 39 6.84 7.83 21.44
N GLY A 40 7.38 8.37 22.55
CA GLY A 40 7.44 7.68 23.84
C GLY A 40 6.08 7.41 24.50
N VAL A 41 5.02 8.07 24.06
CA VAL A 41 3.63 7.87 24.55
C VAL A 41 2.72 7.23 23.51
N SER A 42 3.24 6.92 22.33
CA SER A 42 2.49 6.25 21.27
C SER A 42 2.61 4.74 21.38
N GLU A 43 1.59 4.04 20.90
CA GLU A 43 1.54 2.58 20.84
C GLU A 43 1.44 2.12 19.39
N ILE A 44 2.22 1.09 19.01
CA ILE A 44 2.12 0.49 17.68
C ILE A 44 0.88 -0.42 17.66
N ARG A 45 -0.01 -0.18 16.72
CA ARG A 45 -1.18 -1.02 16.47
C ARG A 45 -1.16 -1.58 15.07
N SER A 46 -1.25 -2.91 14.96
CA SER A 46 -1.42 -3.61 13.68
C SER A 46 -2.90 -3.67 13.33
N VAL A 47 -3.22 -3.45 12.05
CA VAL A 47 -4.59 -3.46 11.51
C VAL A 47 -4.60 -4.36 10.29
N ALA A 48 -5.39 -5.44 10.35
CA ALA A 48 -5.46 -6.39 9.23
C ALA A 48 -6.17 -5.78 8.00
N GLY A 49 -5.81 -6.23 6.82
CA GLY A 49 -6.52 -5.84 5.59
C GLY A 49 -8.01 -6.13 5.70
N GLY A 50 -8.84 -5.14 5.40
CA GLY A 50 -10.30 -5.19 5.57
C GLY A 50 -10.81 -4.80 6.97
N GLU A 51 -9.94 -4.67 7.98
CA GLU A 51 -10.31 -4.23 9.32
C GLU A 51 -10.50 -2.71 9.36
N ALA A 52 -11.46 -2.25 10.16
CA ALA A 52 -11.68 -0.84 10.40
C ALA A 52 -10.80 -0.36 11.57
N LEU A 53 -9.98 0.65 11.30
CA LEU A 53 -9.21 1.36 12.33
C LEU A 53 -10.13 2.23 13.20
N VAL A 54 -11.07 2.93 12.57
CA VAL A 54 -12.10 3.75 13.21
C VAL A 54 -13.41 3.61 12.43
N LEU A 55 -14.55 3.75 13.12
CA LEU A 55 -15.87 3.73 12.53
C LEU A 55 -16.53 5.11 12.61
N GLN A 56 -17.29 5.45 11.58
CA GLN A 56 -18.08 6.69 11.55
C GLN A 56 -19.06 6.73 12.73
N GLY A 57 -19.02 7.82 13.49
CA GLY A 57 -19.87 8.02 14.66
C GLY A 57 -19.22 7.66 16.00
N ASP A 58 -18.07 6.99 16.00
CA ASP A 58 -17.30 6.71 17.22
C ASP A 58 -16.71 8.00 17.84
N ASP A 59 -16.34 7.94 19.10
CA ASP A 59 -15.63 9.03 19.76
C ASP A 59 -14.20 9.18 19.22
N ALA A 60 -13.73 10.42 19.09
CA ALA A 60 -12.40 10.71 18.58
C ALA A 60 -11.40 10.91 19.73
N ASP A 61 -11.10 9.84 20.43
CA ASP A 61 -10.24 9.82 21.63
C ASP A 61 -8.76 9.47 21.35
N ALA A 62 -8.44 9.13 20.14
CA ALA A 62 -7.06 8.88 19.68
C ALA A 62 -6.77 9.51 18.32
N LEU A 63 -5.50 9.77 18.06
CA LEU A 63 -4.92 10.19 16.79
C LEU A 63 -4.01 9.06 16.30
N TYR A 64 -3.98 8.82 15.01
CA TYR A 64 -3.17 7.76 14.43
C TYR A 64 -2.22 8.32 13.37
N PHE A 65 -1.00 7.78 13.31
CA PHE A 65 -0.03 8.05 12.25
C PHE A 65 0.25 6.74 11.52
N VAL A 66 0.11 6.72 10.21
CA VAL A 66 0.30 5.50 9.41
C VAL A 66 1.80 5.25 9.23
N GLU A 67 2.31 4.18 9.83
CA GLU A 67 3.71 3.75 9.69
C GLU A 67 3.90 2.93 8.40
N SER A 68 2.96 2.04 8.14
CA SER A 68 2.99 1.22 6.93
C SER A 68 1.59 0.83 6.49
N GLY A 69 1.47 0.50 5.21
CA GLY A 69 0.21 0.06 4.64
C GLY A 69 -0.61 1.17 4.00
N ARG A 70 -1.92 0.96 3.93
CA ARG A 70 -2.84 1.89 3.28
C ARG A 70 -4.26 1.74 3.80
N PHE A 71 -4.95 2.86 3.95
CA PHE A 71 -6.33 2.93 4.37
C PHE A 71 -7.21 3.61 3.32
N ARG A 72 -8.48 3.24 3.29
CA ARG A 72 -9.54 3.95 2.57
C ARG A 72 -10.47 4.63 3.56
N VAL A 73 -10.87 5.85 3.24
CA VAL A 73 -11.85 6.63 4.00
C VAL A 73 -13.21 6.42 3.35
N VAL A 74 -14.17 5.89 4.10
CA VAL A 74 -15.49 5.53 3.60
C VAL A 74 -16.56 6.30 4.36
N VAL A 75 -17.36 7.05 3.63
CA VAL A 75 -18.51 7.80 4.20
C VAL A 75 -19.80 7.05 3.89
N ASN A 76 -20.68 6.97 4.91
CA ASN A 76 -21.98 6.30 4.82
C ASN A 76 -21.88 4.85 4.33
N LYS A 77 -20.78 4.14 4.68
CA LYS A 77 -20.52 2.73 4.34
C LYS A 77 -20.46 2.39 2.82
N VAL A 78 -20.54 3.37 1.95
CA VAL A 78 -20.65 3.16 0.49
C VAL A 78 -19.62 3.96 -0.30
N HIS A 79 -19.35 5.21 0.09
CA HIS A 79 -18.53 6.10 -0.73
C HIS A 79 -17.10 6.19 -0.23
N VAL A 80 -16.15 5.65 -1.00
CA VAL A 80 -14.72 5.90 -0.77
C VAL A 80 -14.42 7.33 -1.22
N VAL A 81 -14.03 8.18 -0.27
CA VAL A 81 -13.77 9.60 -0.50
C VAL A 81 -12.29 9.95 -0.53
N ALA A 82 -11.43 9.11 0.07
CA ALA A 82 -9.99 9.30 0.09
C ALA A 82 -9.26 7.99 0.39
N HIS A 83 -7.96 7.99 0.12
CA HIS A 83 -7.01 7.01 0.63
C HIS A 83 -5.99 7.71 1.51
N ILE A 84 -5.45 6.99 2.49
CA ILE A 84 -4.43 7.45 3.42
C ILE A 84 -3.27 6.46 3.33
N GLU A 85 -2.07 6.97 3.16
CA GLU A 85 -0.84 6.19 2.95
C GLU A 85 0.12 6.35 4.14
N ALA A 86 1.22 5.58 4.12
CA ALA A 86 2.29 5.73 5.09
C ALA A 86 2.80 7.18 5.12
N GLY A 87 3.08 7.70 6.32
CA GLY A 87 3.46 9.09 6.53
C GLY A 87 2.30 10.07 6.71
N GLU A 88 1.05 9.62 6.63
CA GLU A 88 -0.13 10.46 6.84
C GLU A 88 -0.80 10.20 8.21
N ALA A 89 -1.57 11.19 8.68
CA ALA A 89 -2.36 11.08 9.91
C ALA A 89 -3.80 10.66 9.63
N VAL A 90 -4.43 9.99 10.60
CA VAL A 90 -5.82 9.53 10.56
C VAL A 90 -6.59 10.05 11.76
N GLY A 91 -7.76 10.61 11.50
CA GLY A 91 -8.72 11.01 12.52
C GLY A 91 -8.48 12.38 13.15
N GLU A 92 -7.55 13.15 12.61
CA GLU A 92 -7.15 14.48 13.08
C GLU A 92 -8.33 15.48 13.10
N LEU A 93 -9.19 15.44 12.08
CA LEU A 93 -10.33 16.36 11.99
C LEU A 93 -11.27 16.22 13.19
N ALA A 94 -11.70 15.01 13.48
CA ALA A 94 -12.58 14.72 14.59
C ALA A 94 -11.86 14.88 15.94
N PHE A 95 -10.60 14.52 16.00
CA PHE A 95 -9.76 14.66 17.18
C PHE A 95 -9.69 16.13 17.62
N PHE A 96 -9.30 17.07 16.75
CA PHE A 96 -9.20 18.48 17.11
C PHE A 96 -10.55 19.21 17.19
N ALA A 97 -11.57 18.75 16.48
CA ALA A 97 -12.92 19.28 16.61
C ALA A 97 -13.61 18.87 17.91
N GLY A 98 -13.09 17.88 18.66
CA GLY A 98 -13.72 17.35 19.86
C GLY A 98 -15.04 16.62 19.58
N GLY A 99 -15.17 16.03 18.38
CA GLY A 99 -16.43 15.44 17.88
C GLY A 99 -16.36 13.94 17.67
N LYS A 100 -17.28 13.47 16.85
CA LYS A 100 -17.38 12.07 16.40
C LYS A 100 -16.59 11.85 15.12
N ARG A 101 -16.10 10.62 14.90
CA ARG A 101 -15.47 10.22 13.62
C ARG A 101 -16.41 10.51 12.46
N THR A 102 -15.92 11.18 11.44
CA THR A 102 -16.72 11.62 10.29
C THR A 102 -16.85 10.57 9.19
N ALA A 103 -16.02 9.54 9.23
CA ALA A 103 -15.99 8.44 8.26
C ALA A 103 -15.43 7.17 8.89
N ASP A 104 -15.71 6.03 8.26
CA ASP A 104 -14.97 4.79 8.51
C ASP A 104 -13.58 4.90 7.87
N VAL A 105 -12.55 4.43 8.56
CA VAL A 105 -11.21 4.28 8.00
C VAL A 105 -10.83 2.81 8.05
N VAL A 106 -10.75 2.19 6.88
CA VAL A 106 -10.60 0.74 6.73
C VAL A 106 -9.27 0.44 6.06
N ALA A 107 -8.49 -0.44 6.65
CA ALA A 107 -7.25 -0.91 6.04
C ALA A 107 -7.53 -1.60 4.70
N THR A 108 -6.84 -1.21 3.64
CA THR A 108 -6.98 -1.87 2.33
C THR A 108 -6.06 -3.08 2.22
N ARG A 109 -5.06 -3.15 3.08
CA ARG A 109 -4.10 -4.25 3.25
C ARG A 109 -3.63 -4.26 4.70
N ASP A 110 -2.86 -5.26 5.09
CA ASP A 110 -2.24 -5.31 6.42
C ASP A 110 -1.40 -4.05 6.62
N SER A 111 -1.65 -3.36 7.72
CA SER A 111 -1.14 -2.01 7.97
C SER A 111 -0.72 -1.86 9.42
N SER A 112 0.16 -0.90 9.71
CA SER A 112 0.51 -0.52 11.07
C SER A 112 0.37 0.98 11.27
N VAL A 113 -0.06 1.36 12.47
CA VAL A 113 -0.21 2.76 12.86
C VAL A 113 0.39 2.99 14.24
N LEU A 114 0.83 4.22 14.49
CA LEU A 114 1.11 4.72 15.83
C LEU A 114 -0.16 5.35 16.37
N GLU A 115 -0.65 4.83 17.47
CA GLU A 115 -1.82 5.34 18.18
C GLU A 115 -1.39 6.25 19.32
N VAL A 116 -1.91 7.47 19.37
CA VAL A 116 -1.71 8.44 20.42
C VAL A 116 -3.04 8.80 21.04
N SER A 117 -3.25 8.47 22.29
CA SER A 117 -4.47 8.85 23.00
C SER A 117 -4.57 10.37 23.17
N ARG A 118 -5.80 10.89 23.22
CA ARG A 118 -6.06 12.32 23.46
C ARG A 118 -5.33 12.82 24.71
N LYS A 119 -5.44 12.09 25.80
CA LYS A 119 -4.82 12.46 27.08
C LYS A 119 -3.30 12.57 26.93
N ALA A 120 -2.66 11.60 26.29
CA ALA A 120 -1.21 11.60 26.09
C ALA A 120 -0.78 12.75 25.17
N PHE A 121 -1.53 12.99 24.09
CA PHE A 121 -1.27 14.12 23.19
C PHE A 121 -1.36 15.47 23.93
N ASP A 122 -2.44 15.70 24.70
CA ASP A 122 -2.67 16.96 25.42
C ASP A 122 -1.57 17.21 26.45
N GLU A 123 -1.10 16.18 27.18
CA GLU A 123 -0.02 16.27 28.15
C GLU A 123 1.32 16.64 27.49
N ILE A 124 1.63 16.12 26.31
CA ILE A 124 2.85 16.45 25.57
C ILE A 124 2.73 17.84 24.93
N ALA A 125 1.58 18.16 24.31
CA ALA A 125 1.36 19.42 23.63
C ALA A 125 1.39 20.65 24.58
N LEU A 126 1.10 20.46 25.86
CA LEU A 126 1.28 21.49 26.89
C LEU A 126 2.76 21.87 27.08
N ARG A 127 3.67 20.92 26.89
CA ARG A 127 5.13 21.14 27.02
C ARG A 127 5.79 21.49 25.69
N HIS A 128 5.19 21.08 24.59
CA HIS A 128 5.67 21.23 23.22
C HIS A 128 4.58 21.84 22.33
N PRO A 129 4.32 23.17 22.44
CA PRO A 129 3.24 23.82 21.68
C PRO A 129 3.42 23.78 20.16
N GLU A 130 4.62 23.46 19.67
CA GLU A 130 4.95 23.23 18.26
C GLU A 130 4.13 22.08 17.66
N LEU A 131 3.78 21.08 18.47
CA LEU A 131 2.90 19.99 18.04
C LEU A 131 1.51 20.50 17.65
N ASN A 132 0.95 21.43 18.43
CA ASN A 132 -0.33 22.04 18.10
C ASN A 132 -0.25 22.87 16.80
N GLN A 133 0.87 23.55 16.54
CA GLN A 133 1.08 24.30 15.31
C GLN A 133 1.16 23.36 14.09
N ALA A 134 1.89 22.25 14.21
CA ALA A 134 1.97 21.22 13.16
C ALA A 134 0.58 20.63 12.86
N MET A 135 -0.19 20.31 13.88
CA MET A 135 -1.56 19.80 13.72
C MET A 135 -2.50 20.82 13.09
N LEU A 136 -2.41 22.09 13.49
CA LEU A 136 -3.20 23.18 12.87
C LEU A 136 -2.87 23.34 11.38
N LYS A 137 -1.59 23.25 11.02
CA LYS A 137 -1.13 23.26 9.63
C LYS A 137 -1.75 22.10 8.86
N LEU A 138 -1.70 20.87 9.38
CA LEU A 138 -2.32 19.70 8.75
C LEU A 138 -3.82 19.87 8.51
N VAL A 139 -4.55 20.29 9.54
CA VAL A 139 -6.01 20.49 9.43
C VAL A 139 -6.33 21.56 8.40
N SER A 140 -5.54 22.63 8.36
CA SER A 140 -5.71 23.72 7.38
C SER A 140 -5.42 23.23 5.96
N GLU A 141 -4.37 22.46 5.73
CA GLU A 141 -4.04 21.84 4.44
C GLU A 141 -5.13 20.85 3.98
N ARG A 142 -5.62 20.01 4.89
CA ARG A 142 -6.74 19.09 4.60
C ARG A 142 -8.01 19.83 4.23
N LEU A 143 -8.32 20.95 4.91
CA LEU A 143 -9.47 21.78 4.60
C LEU A 143 -9.31 22.44 3.23
N ALA A 144 -8.13 22.99 2.91
CA ALA A 144 -7.85 23.57 1.61
C ALA A 144 -7.97 22.53 0.47
N VAL A 145 -7.47 21.33 0.68
CA VAL A 145 -7.62 20.22 -0.27
C VAL A 145 -9.07 19.77 -0.40
N ALA A 146 -9.84 19.68 0.68
CA ALA A 146 -11.25 19.33 0.64
C ALA A 146 -12.06 20.39 -0.14
N THR A 147 -11.72 21.67 0.02
CA THR A 147 -12.38 22.78 -0.69
C THR A 147 -12.04 22.76 -2.19
N SER A 148 -10.82 22.38 -2.56
CA SER A 148 -10.41 22.27 -3.97
C SER A 148 -10.91 20.97 -4.64
N ARG A 149 -11.24 19.93 -3.86
CA ARG A 149 -11.68 18.61 -4.34
C ARG A 149 -13.14 18.53 -4.79
N ILE A 150 -13.92 19.58 -4.72
CA ILE A 150 -15.24 19.63 -5.39
C ILE A 150 -15.09 19.39 -6.92
N SER A 151 -13.89 19.40 -7.46
CA SER A 151 -13.62 19.27 -8.89
C SER A 151 -12.77 18.07 -9.35
N SER A 152 -12.23 17.23 -8.46
CA SER A 152 -11.49 16.03 -8.92
C SER A 152 -11.46 14.92 -7.89
N VAL A 153 -12.02 13.77 -8.26
CA VAL A 153 -11.80 12.49 -7.57
C VAL A 153 -10.33 12.11 -7.76
N SER A 154 -9.50 12.38 -6.77
CA SER A 154 -8.11 11.93 -6.77
C SER A 154 -8.07 10.44 -6.48
N THR A 155 -7.96 9.63 -7.52
CA THR A 155 -7.60 8.22 -7.40
C THR A 155 -6.11 8.18 -7.05
N SER A 156 -5.80 7.92 -5.79
CA SER A 156 -4.44 7.58 -5.41
C SER A 156 -4.00 6.36 -6.24
N MET A 157 -2.83 6.46 -6.86
CA MET A 157 -2.34 5.41 -7.77
C MET A 157 -1.84 4.22 -6.96
N PRO A 158 -2.18 2.99 -7.38
CA PRO A 158 -1.69 1.79 -6.70
C PRO A 158 -0.15 1.77 -6.77
N ARG A 159 0.48 1.48 -5.65
CA ARG A 159 1.94 1.34 -5.56
C ARG A 159 2.38 -0.11 -5.53
N VAL A 160 1.58 -0.96 -4.91
CA VAL A 160 1.81 -2.40 -4.78
C VAL A 160 0.83 -3.14 -5.67
N ILE A 161 1.34 -3.84 -6.67
CA ILE A 161 0.54 -4.54 -7.68
C ILE A 161 0.80 -6.03 -7.59
N ALA A 162 -0.22 -6.78 -7.19
CA ALA A 162 -0.20 -8.24 -7.25
C ALA A 162 -0.46 -8.71 -8.68
N ILE A 163 0.32 -9.68 -9.14
CA ILE A 163 0.18 -10.29 -10.47
C ILE A 163 -0.10 -11.78 -10.27
N LEU A 164 -1.28 -12.23 -10.66
CA LEU A 164 -1.71 -13.63 -10.57
C LEU A 164 -1.94 -14.24 -11.93
N PRO A 165 -1.62 -15.51 -12.14
CA PRO A 165 -2.10 -16.25 -13.28
C PRO A 165 -3.62 -16.44 -13.16
N ALA A 166 -4.35 -16.18 -14.24
CA ALA A 166 -5.79 -16.36 -14.32
C ALA A 166 -6.15 -17.76 -14.83
N GLY A 167 -7.18 -18.36 -14.25
CA GLY A 167 -7.61 -19.72 -14.58
C GLY A 167 -6.50 -20.74 -14.37
N ASP A 168 -6.33 -21.66 -15.31
CA ASP A 168 -5.23 -22.64 -15.30
C ASP A 168 -3.95 -22.11 -15.99
N SER A 169 -3.87 -20.80 -16.26
CA SER A 169 -2.71 -20.19 -16.89
C SER A 169 -1.48 -20.24 -15.99
N ARG A 170 -0.31 -20.08 -16.63
CA ARG A 170 0.94 -19.74 -15.94
C ARG A 170 1.42 -18.38 -16.41
N LEU A 171 2.11 -17.66 -15.57
CA LEU A 171 2.76 -16.44 -16.02
C LEU A 171 3.83 -16.81 -17.06
N PRO A 172 3.85 -16.14 -18.22
CA PRO A 172 4.86 -16.39 -19.24
C PRO A 172 6.27 -16.08 -18.71
N ASP A 173 7.27 -16.83 -19.15
CA ASP A 173 8.67 -16.61 -18.79
C ASP A 173 9.09 -15.16 -19.08
N GLY A 174 9.69 -14.51 -18.10
CA GLY A 174 10.15 -13.12 -18.21
C GLY A 174 9.03 -12.08 -18.21
N PHE A 175 7.77 -12.46 -17.97
CA PHE A 175 6.64 -11.52 -17.95
C PHE A 175 6.84 -10.40 -16.92
N LEU A 176 7.19 -10.76 -15.68
CA LEU A 176 7.41 -9.80 -14.59
C LEU A 176 8.53 -8.81 -14.92
N SER A 177 9.66 -9.29 -15.42
CA SER A 177 10.82 -8.44 -15.77
C SER A 177 10.52 -7.49 -16.92
N ARG A 178 9.75 -7.93 -17.91
CA ARG A 178 9.30 -7.07 -19.02
C ARG A 178 8.30 -6.02 -18.55
N LEU A 179 7.37 -6.40 -17.69
CA LEU A 179 6.43 -5.44 -17.10
C LEU A 179 7.18 -4.40 -16.26
N ALA A 180 8.14 -4.82 -15.43
CA ALA A 180 9.00 -3.92 -14.65
C ALA A 180 9.78 -2.95 -15.55
N SER A 181 10.34 -3.43 -16.65
CA SER A 181 11.03 -2.58 -17.64
C SER A 181 10.10 -1.55 -18.27
N ALA A 182 8.85 -1.95 -18.57
CA ALA A 182 7.82 -1.03 -19.07
C ALA A 182 7.43 0.03 -18.04
N PHE A 183 7.31 -0.36 -16.76
CA PHE A 183 7.09 0.59 -15.67
C PHE A 183 8.25 1.59 -15.55
N ALA A 184 9.49 1.12 -15.60
CA ALA A 184 10.67 1.98 -15.56
C ALA A 184 10.71 2.99 -16.73
N ALA A 185 10.27 2.59 -17.91
CA ALA A 185 10.17 3.47 -19.08
C ALA A 185 9.09 4.55 -18.93
N VAL A 186 8.02 4.27 -18.17
CA VAL A 186 6.88 5.17 -17.96
C VAL A 186 7.01 5.99 -16.67
N ALA A 187 7.69 5.48 -15.65
CA ALA A 187 7.89 6.13 -14.37
C ALA A 187 8.71 7.43 -14.50
N ARG A 188 8.68 8.28 -13.46
CA ARG A 188 9.62 9.40 -13.35
C ARG A 188 11.02 8.83 -13.14
N LYS A 189 12.06 9.50 -13.64
CA LYS A 189 13.46 9.03 -13.63
C LYS A 189 13.98 8.54 -12.27
N GLU A 190 13.41 8.99 -11.18
CA GLU A 190 13.85 8.71 -9.81
C GLU A 190 12.93 7.73 -9.05
N THR A 191 11.91 7.17 -9.71
CA THR A 191 10.98 6.25 -9.04
C THR A 191 11.54 4.83 -9.12
N PRO A 192 11.89 4.19 -8.00
CA PRO A 192 12.33 2.79 -7.99
C PRO A 192 11.21 1.86 -8.47
N ILE A 193 11.58 0.86 -9.26
CA ILE A 193 10.69 -0.24 -9.65
C ILE A 193 11.26 -1.52 -9.07
N VAL A 194 10.49 -2.16 -8.20
CA VAL A 194 10.89 -3.40 -7.53
C VAL A 194 9.98 -4.52 -8.03
N ALA A 195 10.56 -5.59 -8.52
CA ALA A 195 9.86 -6.76 -9.01
C ALA A 195 10.34 -7.99 -8.24
N VAL A 196 9.43 -8.68 -7.58
CA VAL A 196 9.74 -9.85 -6.73
C VAL A 196 8.80 -11.00 -6.98
N ASP A 197 9.28 -12.22 -6.77
CA ASP A 197 8.53 -13.46 -6.72
C ASP A 197 8.79 -14.18 -5.38
N GLN A 198 8.16 -15.32 -5.17
CA GLN A 198 8.34 -16.08 -3.94
C GLN A 198 9.78 -16.54 -3.70
N ALA A 199 10.53 -16.78 -4.78
CA ALA A 199 11.91 -17.28 -4.69
C ALA A 199 12.91 -16.15 -4.39
N THR A 200 12.65 -14.95 -4.87
CA THR A 200 13.51 -13.76 -4.68
C THR A 200 13.10 -12.90 -3.48
N SER A 201 11.95 -13.19 -2.88
CA SER A 201 11.52 -12.52 -1.65
C SER A 201 12.41 -12.95 -0.47
N GLU A 202 13.10 -12.01 0.13
CA GLU A 202 13.87 -12.22 1.37
C GLU A 202 12.95 -12.46 2.59
N ALA A 203 11.67 -12.17 2.43
CA ALA A 203 10.67 -12.25 3.49
C ALA A 203 10.07 -13.66 3.57
N SER A 204 10.50 -14.42 4.57
CA SER A 204 10.06 -15.79 4.82
C SER A 204 8.70 -15.90 5.54
N ASP A 205 8.22 -14.82 6.13
CA ASP A 205 6.95 -14.75 6.86
C ASP A 205 6.21 -13.43 6.62
N GLY A 206 4.98 -13.35 7.13
CA GLY A 206 4.10 -12.18 6.92
C GLY A 206 4.64 -10.89 7.51
N ALA A 207 5.29 -10.94 8.67
CA ALA A 207 5.82 -9.76 9.35
C ALA A 207 7.07 -9.23 8.62
N ALA A 208 7.96 -10.12 8.20
CA ALA A 208 9.13 -9.75 7.40
C ALA A 208 8.73 -9.15 6.05
N TYR A 209 7.70 -9.71 5.40
CA TYR A 209 7.17 -9.13 4.15
C TYR A 209 6.59 -7.73 4.36
N GLN A 210 5.85 -7.50 5.44
CA GLN A 210 5.31 -6.16 5.74
C GLN A 210 6.41 -5.14 6.03
N ALA A 211 7.44 -5.52 6.82
CA ALA A 211 8.57 -4.64 7.10
C ALA A 211 9.33 -4.26 5.82
N TRP A 212 9.62 -5.25 4.98
CA TRP A 212 10.24 -5.02 3.67
C TRP A 212 9.38 -4.12 2.77
N LEU A 213 8.07 -4.37 2.71
CA LEU A 213 7.15 -3.57 1.89
C LEU A 213 7.09 -2.11 2.37
N ALA A 214 7.05 -1.90 3.68
CA ALA A 214 7.09 -0.56 4.28
C ALA A 214 8.37 0.21 3.90
N GLU A 215 9.51 -0.48 3.84
CA GLU A 215 10.76 0.11 3.37
C GLU A 215 10.68 0.53 1.90
N GLN A 216 10.12 -0.31 1.03
CA GLN A 216 9.94 0.04 -0.39
C GLN A 216 8.99 1.23 -0.56
N GLU A 217 7.92 1.29 0.21
CA GLU A 217 6.98 2.41 0.21
C GLU A 217 7.61 3.71 0.68
N ALA A 218 8.45 3.67 1.73
CA ALA A 218 9.19 4.82 2.21
C ALA A 218 10.12 5.41 1.13
N HIS A 219 10.67 4.57 0.25
CA HIS A 219 11.44 4.99 -0.91
C HIS A 219 10.59 5.43 -2.12
N GLY A 220 9.25 5.39 -2.00
CA GLY A 220 8.34 5.74 -3.07
C GLY A 220 8.34 4.78 -4.26
N ALA A 221 8.73 3.52 -4.05
CA ALA A 221 8.84 2.51 -5.08
C ALA A 221 7.49 2.07 -5.65
N TRP A 222 7.49 1.62 -6.90
CA TRP A 222 6.46 0.74 -7.45
C TRP A 222 6.87 -0.70 -7.21
N VAL A 223 6.00 -1.48 -6.59
CA VAL A 223 6.27 -2.87 -6.25
C VAL A 223 5.36 -3.77 -7.10
N LEU A 224 5.97 -4.60 -7.93
CA LEU A 224 5.31 -5.60 -8.76
C LEU A 224 5.59 -6.97 -8.16
N VAL A 225 4.58 -7.68 -7.72
CA VAL A 225 4.75 -8.96 -7.03
C VAL A 225 4.11 -10.09 -7.80
N ASP A 226 4.92 -11.06 -8.20
CA ASP A 226 4.43 -12.31 -8.77
C ASP A 226 3.80 -13.17 -7.66
N GLY A 227 2.50 -13.31 -7.73
CA GLY A 227 1.71 -14.13 -6.80
C GLY A 227 1.63 -15.60 -7.20
N SER A 228 2.34 -16.04 -8.22
CA SER A 228 2.48 -17.46 -8.53
C SER A 228 3.26 -18.15 -7.40
N GLY A 229 2.84 -19.36 -7.02
CA GLY A 229 3.52 -20.11 -5.98
C GLY A 229 2.55 -20.80 -5.01
N SER A 230 2.88 -20.81 -3.71
CA SER A 230 2.02 -21.39 -2.71
C SER A 230 0.76 -20.57 -2.48
N GLN A 231 -0.31 -21.21 -2.00
CA GLN A 231 -1.56 -20.54 -1.66
C GLN A 231 -1.34 -19.44 -0.60
N ASP A 232 -0.53 -19.74 0.43
CA ASP A 232 -0.22 -18.81 1.51
C ASP A 232 0.52 -17.58 0.98
N TRP A 233 1.45 -17.76 0.03
CA TRP A 233 2.13 -16.67 -0.64
C TRP A 233 1.16 -15.78 -1.43
N SER A 234 0.29 -16.37 -2.25
CA SER A 234 -0.71 -15.64 -3.01
C SER A 234 -1.65 -14.84 -2.11
N GLU A 235 -2.09 -15.43 -0.99
CA GLU A 235 -2.94 -14.75 -0.01
C GLU A 235 -2.23 -13.59 0.68
N GLN A 236 -1.00 -13.79 1.12
CA GLN A 236 -0.17 -12.77 1.74
C GLN A 236 0.01 -11.56 0.83
N ILE A 237 0.34 -11.79 -0.44
CA ILE A 237 0.52 -10.71 -1.42
C ILE A 237 -0.79 -9.96 -1.63
N CYS A 238 -1.89 -10.68 -1.88
CA CYS A 238 -3.17 -10.05 -2.20
C CYS A 238 -3.74 -9.23 -1.04
N ARG A 239 -3.44 -9.61 0.21
CA ARG A 239 -3.81 -8.82 1.40
C ARG A 239 -3.06 -7.49 1.49
N ASN A 240 -1.88 -7.40 0.87
CA ASN A 240 -1.00 -6.24 0.94
C ASN A 240 -0.92 -5.45 -0.39
N ALA A 241 -1.65 -5.84 -1.42
CA ALA A 241 -1.64 -5.18 -2.71
C ALA A 241 -2.74 -4.11 -2.83
N ASP A 242 -2.44 -3.06 -3.57
CA ASP A 242 -3.38 -1.99 -3.91
C ASP A 242 -4.18 -2.31 -5.16
N ALA A 243 -3.61 -3.12 -6.06
CA ALA A 243 -4.23 -3.52 -7.31
C ALA A 243 -3.88 -4.97 -7.67
N LEU A 244 -4.74 -5.58 -8.46
CA LEU A 244 -4.62 -6.94 -8.94
C LEU A 244 -4.56 -6.96 -10.47
N VAL A 245 -3.54 -7.61 -11.00
CA VAL A 245 -3.42 -7.92 -12.43
C VAL A 245 -3.53 -9.44 -12.57
N MET A 246 -4.56 -9.89 -13.27
CA MET A 246 -4.79 -11.31 -13.57
C MET A 246 -4.42 -11.58 -15.02
N VAL A 247 -3.52 -12.52 -15.24
CA VAL A 247 -2.93 -12.83 -16.56
C VAL A 247 -3.46 -14.15 -17.07
N GLY A 248 -4.30 -14.09 -18.08
CA GLY A 248 -4.90 -15.27 -18.74
C GLY A 248 -4.28 -15.55 -20.10
N HIS A 249 -4.21 -16.82 -20.47
CA HIS A 249 -3.71 -17.29 -21.78
C HIS A 249 -4.76 -18.13 -22.53
N PRO A 250 -5.74 -17.48 -23.18
CA PRO A 250 -6.90 -18.15 -23.77
C PRO A 250 -6.59 -19.26 -24.77
N GLY A 251 -5.42 -19.25 -25.40
CA GLY A 251 -4.98 -20.29 -26.32
C GLY A 251 -4.46 -21.58 -25.65
N GLN A 252 -4.14 -21.53 -24.36
CA GLN A 252 -3.41 -22.60 -23.67
C GLN A 252 -4.04 -23.05 -22.35
N ALA A 253 -5.02 -22.34 -21.82
CA ALA A 253 -5.54 -22.59 -20.48
C ALA A 253 -7.07 -22.46 -20.41
N ASN A 254 -7.65 -23.03 -19.36
CA ASN A 254 -9.07 -22.92 -19.01
C ASN A 254 -9.31 -21.59 -18.27
N SER A 255 -10.46 -20.96 -18.56
CA SER A 255 -10.87 -19.67 -18.00
C SER A 255 -11.49 -19.73 -16.60
N ALA A 256 -11.77 -20.92 -16.04
CA ALA A 256 -12.39 -21.06 -14.74
C ALA A 256 -11.56 -20.35 -13.65
N VAL A 257 -12.24 -19.55 -12.82
CA VAL A 257 -11.58 -18.82 -11.74
C VAL A 257 -10.90 -19.82 -10.77
N ASN A 258 -9.63 -19.61 -10.51
CA ASN A 258 -8.87 -20.46 -9.61
C ASN A 258 -8.96 -19.98 -8.14
N ARG A 259 -8.52 -20.80 -7.20
CA ARG A 259 -8.61 -20.51 -5.76
C ARG A 259 -7.81 -19.25 -5.34
N ALA A 260 -6.67 -19.00 -5.95
CA ALA A 260 -5.87 -17.81 -5.65
C ALA A 260 -6.59 -16.53 -6.11
N GLU A 261 -7.22 -16.57 -7.28
CA GLU A 261 -8.04 -15.48 -7.80
C GLU A 261 -9.28 -15.24 -6.92
N GLU A 262 -9.98 -16.30 -6.50
CA GLU A 262 -11.14 -16.18 -5.57
C GLU A 262 -10.72 -15.50 -4.26
N SER A 263 -9.58 -15.88 -3.71
CA SER A 263 -9.03 -15.27 -2.50
C SER A 263 -8.66 -13.80 -2.75
N ALA A 264 -7.94 -13.51 -3.83
CA ALA A 264 -7.54 -12.15 -4.19
C ALA A 264 -8.73 -11.21 -4.39
N MET A 265 -9.79 -11.68 -5.05
CA MET A 265 -10.99 -10.90 -5.29
C MET A 265 -11.81 -10.58 -4.03
N ARG A 266 -11.54 -11.22 -2.90
CA ARG A 266 -12.11 -10.84 -1.60
C ARG A 266 -11.42 -9.60 -1.01
N TRP A 267 -10.13 -9.45 -1.27
CA TRP A 267 -9.31 -8.35 -0.73
C TRP A 267 -9.29 -7.13 -1.65
N ILE A 268 -9.27 -7.36 -2.96
CA ILE A 268 -9.09 -6.32 -3.96
C ILE A 268 -10.41 -6.08 -4.70
N ALA A 269 -10.95 -4.87 -4.57
CA ALA A 269 -12.24 -4.51 -5.15
C ALA A 269 -12.20 -4.45 -6.70
N ALA A 270 -13.32 -4.67 -7.34
CA ALA A 270 -13.48 -4.67 -8.81
C ALA A 270 -12.83 -3.45 -9.52
N PRO A 271 -12.91 -2.20 -9.00
CA PRO A 271 -12.26 -1.05 -9.63
C PRO A 271 -10.73 -1.09 -9.64
N GLN A 272 -10.12 -1.99 -8.86
CA GLN A 272 -8.66 -2.15 -8.76
C GLN A 272 -8.16 -3.43 -9.46
N ARG A 273 -9.04 -4.11 -10.20
CA ARG A 273 -8.72 -5.34 -10.94
C ARG A 273 -8.47 -5.04 -12.40
N THR A 274 -7.46 -5.68 -12.96
CA THR A 274 -7.12 -5.65 -14.38
C THR A 274 -6.96 -7.08 -14.88
N VAL A 275 -7.53 -7.40 -16.04
CA VAL A 275 -7.32 -8.68 -16.72
C VAL A 275 -6.47 -8.45 -17.96
N LEU A 276 -5.36 -9.15 -18.05
CA LEU A 276 -4.50 -9.18 -19.23
C LEU A 276 -4.68 -10.53 -19.93
N LEU A 277 -5.12 -10.50 -21.16
CA LEU A 277 -5.23 -11.70 -22.00
C LEU A 277 -4.04 -11.75 -22.95
N VAL A 278 -3.17 -12.70 -22.68
CA VAL A 278 -1.93 -12.89 -23.43
C VAL A 278 -2.20 -13.71 -24.69
N ARG A 279 -1.56 -13.32 -25.76
CA ARG A 279 -1.57 -14.05 -27.04
C ARG A 279 -0.15 -14.42 -27.46
N ASP A 280 -0.07 -15.59 -28.10
CA ASP A 280 1.19 -16.08 -28.68
C ASP A 280 1.62 -15.23 -29.88
N LYS A 281 2.91 -15.30 -30.16
CA LYS A 281 3.52 -14.66 -31.32
C LYS A 281 2.80 -15.07 -32.62
N GLY A 282 2.38 -14.06 -33.39
CA GLY A 282 1.70 -14.25 -34.66
C GLY A 282 0.20 -14.48 -34.60
N SER A 283 -0.38 -14.66 -33.40
CA SER A 283 -1.84 -14.69 -33.24
C SER A 283 -2.43 -13.28 -33.34
N LYS A 284 -3.42 -13.08 -34.21
CA LYS A 284 -4.05 -11.77 -34.43
C LYS A 284 -5.27 -11.53 -33.54
N THR A 285 -5.93 -12.58 -33.06
CA THR A 285 -7.17 -12.47 -32.32
C THR A 285 -7.21 -13.39 -31.11
N ILE A 286 -7.85 -12.94 -30.06
CA ILE A 286 -8.24 -13.73 -28.90
C ILE A 286 -9.75 -13.96 -29.01
N SER A 287 -10.16 -15.22 -29.05
CA SER A 287 -11.57 -15.60 -28.97
C SER A 287 -11.99 -15.87 -27.53
N ARG A 288 -13.31 -15.73 -27.25
CA ARG A 288 -13.89 -16.04 -25.93
C ARG A 288 -13.34 -15.20 -24.77
N SER A 289 -12.99 -13.94 -25.04
CA SER A 289 -12.48 -13.02 -24.00
C SER A 289 -13.45 -12.83 -22.84
N SER A 290 -14.78 -12.86 -23.10
CA SER A 290 -15.81 -12.75 -22.07
C SER A 290 -15.72 -13.84 -21.00
N GLU A 291 -15.38 -15.06 -21.34
CA GLU A 291 -15.21 -16.15 -20.38
C GLU A 291 -14.09 -15.86 -19.35
N TRP A 292 -13.14 -15.02 -19.70
CA TRP A 292 -12.04 -14.60 -18.84
C TRP A 292 -12.35 -13.32 -18.08
N ILE A 293 -13.13 -12.43 -18.67
CA ILE A 293 -13.39 -11.09 -18.16
C ILE A 293 -14.57 -11.09 -17.18
N ASP A 294 -15.71 -11.66 -17.60
CA ASP A 294 -16.97 -11.55 -16.86
C ASP A 294 -16.89 -12.09 -15.43
N PRO A 295 -16.28 -13.24 -15.14
CA PRO A 295 -16.20 -13.76 -13.76
C PRO A 295 -15.29 -12.95 -12.83
N ARG A 296 -14.42 -12.10 -13.37
CA ARG A 296 -13.41 -11.33 -12.63
C ARG A 296 -13.79 -9.88 -12.40
N GLU A 297 -14.81 -9.40 -13.15
CA GLU A 297 -15.35 -8.05 -13.08
C GLU A 297 -14.25 -6.96 -13.02
N PRO A 298 -13.28 -6.95 -13.95
CA PRO A 298 -12.18 -6.01 -13.89
C PRO A 298 -12.65 -4.61 -14.33
N LYS A 299 -12.03 -3.57 -13.77
CA LYS A 299 -12.14 -2.20 -14.27
C LYS A 299 -11.58 -2.06 -15.69
N LEU A 300 -10.52 -2.80 -15.97
CA LEU A 300 -9.80 -2.75 -17.24
C LEU A 300 -9.45 -4.16 -17.70
N HIS A 301 -9.55 -4.37 -19.00
CA HIS A 301 -8.92 -5.53 -19.63
C HIS A 301 -8.09 -5.10 -20.84
N HIS A 302 -7.05 -5.85 -21.14
CA HIS A 302 -6.20 -5.58 -22.30
C HIS A 302 -5.71 -6.87 -22.92
N HIS A 303 -5.58 -6.87 -24.25
CA HIS A 303 -4.96 -7.96 -24.99
C HIS A 303 -3.50 -7.63 -25.20
N LEU A 304 -2.60 -8.51 -24.76
CA LEU A 304 -1.18 -8.29 -24.74
C LEU A 304 -0.47 -9.33 -25.61
N ALA A 305 0.31 -8.86 -26.59
CA ALA A 305 1.20 -9.72 -27.36
C ALA A 305 2.53 -9.87 -26.63
N LEU A 306 2.96 -11.12 -26.41
CA LEU A 306 4.22 -11.38 -25.68
C LEU A 306 5.48 -10.86 -26.41
N ASP A 307 5.41 -10.62 -27.71
CA ASP A 307 6.52 -10.11 -28.52
C ASP A 307 6.47 -8.59 -28.77
N ALA A 308 5.46 -7.88 -28.20
CA ALA A 308 5.27 -6.45 -28.40
C ALA A 308 5.55 -5.64 -27.13
N ASP A 309 6.68 -4.97 -27.02
CA ASP A 309 7.03 -4.12 -25.86
C ASP A 309 6.10 -2.90 -25.74
N GLU A 310 5.50 -2.48 -26.85
CA GLU A 310 4.50 -1.41 -26.84
C GLU A 310 3.26 -1.78 -26.03
N ASP A 311 2.84 -3.05 -26.06
CA ASP A 311 1.67 -3.51 -25.30
C ASP A 311 1.98 -3.49 -23.79
N PHE A 312 3.16 -3.91 -23.37
CA PHE A 312 3.62 -3.76 -21.99
C PHE A 312 3.68 -2.30 -21.57
N THR A 313 4.15 -1.41 -22.43
CA THR A 313 4.20 0.03 -22.16
C THR A 313 2.80 0.63 -22.00
N LYS A 314 1.82 0.21 -22.82
CA LYS A 314 0.42 0.62 -22.65
C LYS A 314 -0.15 0.17 -21.31
N VAL A 315 0.06 -1.09 -20.93
CA VAL A 315 -0.35 -1.63 -19.63
C VAL A 315 0.27 -0.82 -18.49
N ALA A 316 1.58 -0.56 -18.54
CA ALA A 316 2.27 0.25 -17.54
C ALA A 316 1.68 1.67 -17.43
N ARG A 317 1.36 2.32 -18.55
CA ARG A 317 0.69 3.65 -18.56
C ARG A 317 -0.67 3.60 -17.88
N PHE A 318 -1.48 2.58 -18.17
CA PHE A 318 -2.78 2.41 -17.52
C PHE A 318 -2.64 2.23 -16.01
N LEU A 319 -1.79 1.30 -15.59
CA LEU A 319 -1.59 0.99 -14.16
C LEU A 319 -0.96 2.17 -13.39
N THR A 320 -0.18 3.02 -14.07
CA THR A 320 0.41 4.23 -13.47
C THR A 320 -0.44 5.49 -13.66
N GLY A 321 -1.66 5.38 -14.24
CA GLY A 321 -2.56 6.51 -14.49
C GLY A 321 -2.04 7.54 -15.49
N ARG A 322 -1.07 7.15 -16.31
CA ARG A 322 -0.46 8.01 -17.33
C ARG A 322 -1.00 7.70 -18.74
N ALA A 323 -2.19 7.11 -18.81
CA ALA A 323 -2.88 6.96 -20.09
C ALA A 323 -3.20 8.35 -20.65
N VAL A 324 -2.80 8.59 -21.89
CA VAL A 324 -3.14 9.77 -22.68
C VAL A 324 -4.33 9.44 -23.53
#